data_cd0fdba131b36484abb8be9e98e6a845
#
_entry.id   cd0fdba131b36484abb8be9e98e6a845
#
_cell.length_a   1.000
_cell.length_b   1.000
_cell.length_c   1.000
_cell.angle_alpha   90.00
_cell.angle_beta   90.00
_cell.angle_gamma   90.00
#
_symmetry.space_group_name_H-M   'P 1'
#
loop_
_entity.id
_entity.type
_entity.pdbx_description
1 polymer ?
#
loop_
_entity_poly.entity_id
_entity_poly.type
_entity_poly.pdbx_seq_one_letter_code
_entity_poly.pdbx_strand_id
1 'polypeptide(L)' 'MKMNLPDLAYTIMMNDKADKLLIKWKDTVILVGTPNDVFWMAQSCLVVTTIKYANRVYIINVEIEERVDGI' A
#
# COMPACT_ATOMS: atom_id res chain seq x y z
N MET A 1 2.38 -0.85 15.70
CA MET A 1 1.33 -1.59 14.98
C MET A 1 1.63 -1.57 13.50
N LYS A 2 1.65 -2.75 12.89
CA LYS A 2 1.91 -2.86 11.44
C LYS A 2 0.60 -2.79 10.68
N MET A 3 0.59 -1.98 9.62
CA MET A 3 -0.55 -1.89 8.73
C MET A 3 -0.17 -2.52 7.39
N ASN A 4 -0.97 -3.44 6.90
CA ASN A 4 -0.72 -3.99 5.58
C ASN A 4 -1.29 -3.08 4.49
N LEU A 5 -0.82 -3.27 3.26
CA LEU A 5 -1.21 -2.41 2.15
C LEU A 5 -2.70 -2.46 1.83
N PRO A 6 -3.37 -3.63 1.78
CA PRO A 6 -4.81 -3.65 1.53
C PRO A 6 -5.61 -2.85 2.55
N ASP A 7 -5.26 -2.92 3.83
CA ASP A 7 -5.97 -2.16 4.86
C ASP A 7 -5.79 -0.65 4.67
N LEU A 8 -4.58 -0.21 4.34
CA LEU A 8 -4.34 1.19 4.06
C LEU A 8 -5.10 1.66 2.82
N ALA A 9 -5.08 0.87 1.75
CA ALA A 9 -5.81 1.19 0.52
C ALA A 9 -7.30 1.31 0.78
N TYR A 10 -7.86 0.42 1.59
CA TYR A 10 -9.25 0.48 1.99
C TYR A 10 -9.57 1.76 2.77
N THR A 11 -8.70 2.10 3.72
CA THR A 11 -8.87 3.31 4.53
C THR A 11 -8.85 4.57 3.65
N ILE A 12 -7.92 4.64 2.70
CA ILE A 12 -7.83 5.77 1.77
C ILE A 12 -9.07 5.82 0.89
N MET A 13 -9.51 4.68 0.38
CA MET A 13 -10.69 4.58 -0.47
C MET A 13 -11.94 5.11 0.24
N MET A 14 -12.09 4.82 1.53
CA MET A 14 -13.28 5.18 2.29
C MET A 14 -13.24 6.61 2.85
N ASN A 15 -12.07 7.16 3.10
CA ASN A 15 -11.94 8.42 3.85
C ASN A 15 -11.30 9.55 3.06
N ASP A 16 -10.51 9.26 2.05
CA ASP A 16 -9.77 10.25 1.30
C ASP A 16 -10.14 10.25 -0.17
N LYS A 17 -9.88 11.39 -0.82
CA LYS A 17 -10.07 11.52 -2.26
C LYS A 17 -8.71 11.60 -2.94
N ALA A 18 -7.98 10.50 -2.91
CA ALA A 18 -6.73 10.38 -3.65
C ALA A 18 -7.03 9.90 -5.07
N ASP A 19 -6.30 10.44 -6.04
CA ASP A 19 -6.45 10.00 -7.42
C ASP A 19 -5.71 8.70 -7.68
N LYS A 20 -4.58 8.52 -7.00
CA LYS A 20 -3.67 7.43 -7.32
C LYS A 20 -2.85 7.03 -6.10
N LEU A 21 -2.57 5.74 -6.01
CA LEU A 21 -1.58 5.20 -5.08
C LEU A 21 -0.40 4.67 -5.89
N LEU A 22 0.80 5.03 -5.46
CA LEU A 22 2.03 4.56 -6.06
C LEU A 22 2.78 3.77 -5.01
N ILE A 23 2.92 2.47 -5.24
CA ILE A 23 3.48 1.55 -4.25
C ILE A 23 4.91 1.22 -4.63
N LYS A 24 5.83 1.44 -3.70
CA LYS A 24 7.25 1.21 -3.91
C LYS A 24 7.79 0.17 -2.94
N TRP A 25 8.64 -0.68 -3.46
CA TRP A 25 9.41 -1.65 -2.69
C TRP A 25 10.87 -1.51 -3.10
N LYS A 26 11.75 -1.22 -2.13
CA LYS A 26 13.18 -1.00 -2.38
C LYS A 26 13.42 -0.02 -3.55
N ASP A 27 12.75 1.14 -3.48
CA ASP A 27 12.85 2.19 -4.48
C ASP A 27 12.33 1.81 -5.88
N THR A 28 11.68 0.66 -6.01
CA THR A 28 11.08 0.22 -7.26
C THR A 28 9.58 0.30 -7.17
N VAL A 29 8.95 0.92 -8.16
CA VAL A 29 7.48 0.96 -8.24
C VAL A 29 6.98 -0.43 -8.62
N ILE A 30 6.16 -1.02 -7.75
CA ILE A 30 5.62 -2.36 -7.97
C ILE A 30 4.14 -2.36 -8.30
N LEU A 31 3.43 -1.28 -8.00
CA LEU A 31 1.99 -1.21 -8.23
C LEU A 31 1.58 0.25 -8.32
N VAL A 32 0.76 0.59 -9.30
CA VAL A 32 0.17 1.92 -9.47
C VAL A 32 -1.29 1.76 -9.81
N GLY A 33 -2.16 2.51 -9.14
CA GLY A 33 -3.57 2.47 -9.45
C GLY A 33 -4.38 3.35 -8.52
N THR A 34 -5.69 3.36 -8.71
CA THR A 34 -6.60 4.02 -7.78
C THR A 34 -6.60 3.28 -6.44
N PRO A 35 -7.07 3.90 -5.35
CA PRO A 35 -7.19 3.18 -4.08
C PRO A 35 -7.99 1.88 -4.21
N ASN A 36 -9.04 1.88 -4.99
CA ASN A 36 -9.84 0.67 -5.22
C ASN A 36 -9.04 -0.42 -5.93
N ASP A 37 -8.29 -0.06 -6.97
CA ASP A 37 -7.45 -1.01 -7.70
C ASP A 37 -6.40 -1.63 -6.78
N VAL A 38 -5.74 -0.79 -6.00
CA VAL A 38 -4.70 -1.25 -5.07
C VAL A 38 -5.29 -2.17 -4.01
N PHE A 39 -6.47 -1.84 -3.50
CA PHE A 39 -7.15 -2.68 -2.51
C PHE A 39 -7.36 -4.11 -3.03
N TRP A 40 -7.79 -4.24 -4.27
CA TRP A 40 -8.06 -5.56 -4.84
C TRP A 40 -6.82 -6.32 -5.29
N MET A 41 -5.76 -5.60 -5.66
CA MET A 41 -4.54 -6.21 -6.21
C MET A 41 -3.46 -6.45 -5.17
N ALA A 42 -3.48 -5.72 -4.07
CA ALA A 42 -2.43 -5.79 -3.06
C ALA A 42 -2.51 -7.08 -2.23
N GLN A 43 -1.35 -7.65 -1.97
CA GLN A 43 -1.25 -8.83 -1.10
C GLN A 43 -1.09 -8.39 0.35
N SER A 44 -1.66 -9.16 1.26
CA SER A 44 -1.63 -8.85 2.69
C SER A 44 -0.24 -8.94 3.32
N CYS A 45 0.70 -9.60 2.65
CA CYS A 45 2.09 -9.67 3.10
C CYS A 45 2.86 -8.36 2.87
N LEU A 46 2.30 -7.40 2.14
CA LEU A 46 2.92 -6.10 1.93
C LEU A 46 2.59 -5.19 3.10
N VAL A 47 3.61 -4.86 3.87
CA VAL A 47 3.48 -4.05 5.09
C VAL A 47 3.95 -2.63 4.81
N VAL A 48 3.13 -1.65 5.17
CA VAL A 48 3.44 -0.24 4.94
C VAL A 48 4.53 0.23 5.89
N THR A 49 5.57 0.85 5.35
CA THR A 49 6.66 1.42 6.14
C THR A 49 6.62 2.94 6.19
N THR A 50 6.40 3.59 5.05
CA THR A 50 6.28 5.05 5.00
C THR A 50 5.17 5.46 4.03
N ILE A 51 4.59 6.62 4.28
CA ILE A 51 3.53 7.19 3.46
C ILE A 51 3.87 8.66 3.21
N LYS A 52 3.82 9.06 1.94
CA LYS A 52 3.91 10.47 1.54
C LYS A 52 2.72 10.82 0.68
N TYR A 53 2.25 12.04 0.80
CA TYR A 53 1.11 12.52 0.02
C TYR A 53 1.47 13.85 -0.64
N ALA A 54 1.29 13.93 -1.94
CA ALA A 54 1.50 15.15 -2.70
C ALA A 54 0.64 15.12 -3.97
N ASN A 55 0.01 16.23 -4.31
CA ASN A 55 -0.76 16.39 -5.55
C ASN A 55 -1.80 15.28 -5.74
N ARG A 56 -2.51 14.88 -4.67
CA ARG A 56 -3.54 13.84 -4.66
C ARG A 56 -3.02 12.45 -5.01
N VAL A 57 -1.72 12.25 -4.85
CA VAL A 57 -1.07 10.94 -5.04
C VAL A 57 -0.42 10.53 -3.74
N TYR A 58 -0.68 9.31 -3.31
CA TYR A 58 0.02 8.71 -2.18
C TYR A 58 1.19 7.91 -2.71
N ILE A 59 2.36 8.16 -2.15
CA ILE A 59 3.57 7.36 -2.40
C ILE A 59 3.78 6.52 -1.16
N ILE A 60 3.61 5.22 -1.30
CA ILE A 60 3.60 4.29 -0.17
C ILE A 60 4.75 3.31 -0.35
N ASN A 61 5.69 3.32 0.60
CA ASN A 61 6.75 2.32 0.63
C ASN A 61 6.32 1.15 1.48
N VAL A 62 6.60 -0.05 0.98
CA VAL A 62 6.22 -1.29 1.65
C VAL A 62 7.42 -2.23 1.79
N GLU A 63 7.28 -3.17 2.70
CA GLU A 63 8.17 -4.30 2.84
C GLU A 63 7.35 -5.57 2.74
N ILE A 64 8.00 -6.65 2.30
CA ILE A 64 7.36 -7.96 2.26
C ILE A 64 7.58 -8.62 3.60
N GLU A 65 6.51 -8.94 4.29
CA GLU A 65 6.58 -9.68 5.54
C GLU A 65 6.68 -11.17 5.24
N GLU A 66 7.82 -11.76 5.55
CA GLU A 66 7.96 -13.19 5.46
C GLU A 66 7.25 -13.83 6.65
N ARG A 67 6.22 -14.61 6.37
CA ARG A 67 5.68 -15.51 7.35
C ARG A 67 6.57 -16.72 7.43
N VAL A 68 7.32 -16.80 8.49
CA VAL A 68 7.84 -18.09 8.89
C VAL A 68 6.68 -18.78 9.61
N ASP A 69 5.92 -19.54 8.87
CA ASP A 69 5.01 -20.46 9.51
C ASP A 69 5.88 -21.49 10.21
N GLY A 70 5.91 -21.44 11.50
CA GLY A 70 6.64 -22.41 12.30
C GLY A 70 5.96 -23.76 12.28
N ILE A 71 5.81 -24.26 11.13
CA ILE A 71 5.23 -25.58 10.98
C ILE A 71 6.28 -26.63 11.14
#